data_6d16015563745b600e437b5bdcc53823
#
_entry.id   6d16015563745b600e437b5bdcc53823
#
_cell.length_a   1.000
_cell.length_b   1.000
_cell.length_c   1.000
_cell.angle_alpha   90.00
_cell.angle_beta   90.00
_cell.angle_gamma   90.00
#
_symmetry.space_group_name_H-M   'P 1'
#
loop_
_entity.id
_entity.type
_entity.pdbx_description
1 polymer ?
#
loop_
_entity_poly.entity_id
_entity_poly.type
_entity_poly.pdbx_seq_one_letter_code
_entity_poly.pdbx_strand_id
1 'polypeptide(L)'
;MEPRSYAYAEIALQIRRLIEQGRLRPGDRLPPERDVAAVLGASRASVRDAIRVLEMRGFLEPRPGQGTIVRAISAGEVRAPRVGAITPAAGRAADLLDLCRLLEPPLARSAARRASARDVDSLEAIVQRQAQRVQAGQPAVEEEQAFHYRLAVSARRPMIMKAFGAILSMLRAQNLHAARRPQDWADTVEAHRRILAAIRRRDADAAAEEVLRHIETTHRVLIASIARPGTPALT
;
A
#
# COMPACT_ATOMS: atom_id res chain seq x y z
N MET A 1 23.42 -14.96 14.06
CA MET A 1 22.91 -14.59 12.72
C MET A 1 21.60 -13.84 12.97
N GLU A 2 21.65 -12.51 12.92
CA GLU A 2 20.45 -11.69 13.17
C GLU A 2 19.41 -11.94 12.08
N PRO A 3 18.12 -12.08 12.40
CA PRO A 3 17.08 -12.26 11.40
C PRO A 3 16.96 -10.95 10.59
N ARG A 4 17.32 -11.00 9.30
CA ARG A 4 17.06 -9.92 8.36
C ARG A 4 15.56 -9.60 8.41
N SER A 5 15.24 -8.39 8.84
CA SER A 5 13.87 -7.87 8.80
C SER A 5 13.48 -7.66 7.32
N TYR A 6 13.02 -8.72 6.67
CA TYR A 6 12.38 -8.57 5.37
C TYR A 6 11.11 -7.77 5.56
N ALA A 7 11.05 -6.61 4.91
CA ALA A 7 9.83 -5.84 4.85
C ALA A 7 8.73 -6.73 4.22
N TYR A 8 7.51 -6.72 4.77
CA TYR A 8 6.37 -7.49 4.25
C TYR A 8 6.16 -7.30 2.73
N ALA A 9 6.53 -6.13 2.19
CA ALA A 9 6.45 -5.83 0.75
C ALA A 9 7.38 -6.73 -0.07
N GLU A 10 8.57 -7.02 0.43
CA GLU A 10 9.55 -7.87 -0.23
C GLU A 10 9.11 -9.33 -0.24
N ILE A 11 8.54 -9.79 0.89
CA ILE A 11 7.94 -11.12 1.01
C ILE A 11 6.75 -11.27 0.06
N ALA A 12 5.86 -10.26 0.01
CA ALA A 12 4.72 -10.26 -0.89
C ALA A 12 5.17 -10.28 -2.37
N LEU A 13 6.21 -9.53 -2.72
CA LEU A 13 6.78 -9.53 -4.06
C LEU A 13 7.38 -10.91 -4.43
N GLN A 14 8.08 -11.55 -3.50
CA GLN A 14 8.65 -12.89 -3.74
C GLN A 14 7.55 -13.94 -3.95
N ILE A 15 6.52 -13.97 -3.10
CA ILE A 15 5.39 -14.90 -3.26
C ILE A 15 4.67 -14.62 -4.58
N ARG A 16 4.43 -13.36 -4.94
CA ARG A 16 3.81 -12.97 -6.20
C ARG A 16 4.63 -13.48 -7.39
N ARG A 17 5.94 -13.31 -7.39
CA ARG A 17 6.84 -13.83 -8.44
C ARG A 17 6.73 -15.36 -8.59
N LEU A 18 6.63 -16.09 -7.48
CA LEU A 18 6.42 -17.53 -7.52
C LEU A 18 5.10 -17.92 -8.18
N ILE A 19 4.04 -17.14 -7.96
CA ILE A 19 2.74 -17.32 -8.61
C ILE A 19 2.84 -16.99 -10.12
N GLU A 20 3.41 -15.84 -10.47
CA GLU A 20 3.59 -15.39 -11.86
C GLU A 20 4.48 -16.35 -12.68
N GLN A 21 5.46 -16.99 -12.04
CA GLN A 21 6.35 -17.98 -12.65
C GLN A 21 5.73 -19.40 -12.71
N GLY A 22 4.49 -19.59 -12.21
CA GLY A 22 3.83 -20.88 -12.16
C GLY A 22 4.43 -21.90 -11.17
N ARG A 23 5.31 -21.44 -10.28
CA ARG A 23 5.88 -22.28 -9.20
C ARG A 23 4.92 -22.46 -8.04
N LEU A 24 4.01 -21.54 -7.85
CA LEU A 24 2.80 -21.65 -7.05
C LEU A 24 1.62 -21.54 -8.00
N ARG A 25 0.88 -22.60 -8.16
CA ARG A 25 -0.22 -22.71 -9.14
C ARG A 25 -1.57 -22.39 -8.49
N PRO A 26 -2.55 -21.95 -9.27
CA PRO A 26 -3.92 -21.85 -8.80
C PRO A 26 -4.40 -23.13 -8.14
N GLY A 27 -4.96 -23.01 -6.95
CA GLY A 27 -5.39 -24.15 -6.12
C GLY A 27 -4.32 -24.65 -5.14
N ASP A 28 -3.06 -24.28 -5.30
CA ASP A 28 -2.01 -24.66 -4.37
C ASP A 28 -2.24 -24.01 -3.00
N ARG A 29 -1.96 -24.77 -1.95
CA ARG A 29 -1.99 -24.28 -0.58
C ARG A 29 -0.67 -23.60 -0.24
N LEU A 30 -0.73 -22.37 0.24
CA LEU A 30 0.45 -21.72 0.80
C LEU A 30 0.89 -22.43 2.09
N PRO A 31 2.19 -22.69 2.28
CA PRO A 31 2.67 -23.25 3.54
C PRO A 31 2.27 -22.40 4.75
N PRO A 32 2.18 -22.98 5.95
CA PRO A 32 1.90 -22.22 7.16
C PRO A 32 2.84 -21.03 7.34
N GLU A 33 2.36 -19.91 7.89
CA GLU A 33 3.15 -18.68 8.13
C GLU A 33 4.50 -18.95 8.79
N ARG A 34 4.54 -19.94 9.71
CA ARG A 34 5.75 -20.35 10.42
C ARG A 34 6.81 -20.89 9.44
N ASP A 35 6.38 -21.70 8.50
CA ASP A 35 7.29 -22.39 7.58
C ASP A 35 7.77 -21.43 6.50
N VAL A 36 6.89 -20.55 6.00
CA VAL A 36 7.28 -19.44 5.11
C VAL A 36 8.26 -18.50 5.80
N ALA A 37 8.05 -18.18 7.06
CA ALA A 37 8.94 -17.33 7.86
C ALA A 37 10.33 -17.97 8.02
N ALA A 38 10.39 -19.28 8.28
CA ALA A 38 11.63 -20.01 8.41
C ALA A 38 12.44 -20.04 7.10
N VAL A 39 11.77 -20.31 5.97
CA VAL A 39 12.40 -20.35 4.65
C VAL A 39 12.95 -18.99 4.22
N LEU A 40 12.20 -17.91 4.51
CA LEU A 40 12.57 -16.56 4.11
C LEU A 40 13.45 -15.82 5.13
N GLY A 41 13.76 -16.43 6.27
CA GLY A 41 14.49 -15.76 7.36
C GLY A 41 13.76 -14.52 7.88
N ALA A 42 12.42 -14.52 7.85
CA ALA A 42 11.57 -13.38 8.17
C ALA A 42 10.79 -13.59 9.48
N SER A 43 10.21 -12.50 10.04
CA SER A 43 9.31 -12.64 11.17
C SER A 43 7.94 -13.17 10.70
N ARG A 44 7.29 -14.00 11.55
CA ARG A 44 5.91 -14.46 11.29
C ARG A 44 4.93 -13.31 11.07
N ALA A 45 5.13 -12.18 11.75
CA ALA A 45 4.30 -11.00 11.58
C ALA A 45 4.48 -10.38 10.19
N SER A 46 5.72 -10.30 9.68
CA SER A 46 5.99 -9.81 8.32
C SER A 46 5.40 -10.72 7.24
N VAL A 47 5.48 -12.05 7.45
CA VAL A 47 4.84 -13.02 6.55
C VAL A 47 3.32 -12.87 6.55
N ARG A 48 2.70 -12.74 7.72
CA ARG A 48 1.25 -12.53 7.84
C ARG A 48 0.80 -11.25 7.15
N ASP A 49 1.53 -10.16 7.32
CA ASP A 49 1.23 -8.90 6.66
C ASP A 49 1.38 -9.03 5.12
N ALA A 50 2.41 -9.76 4.65
CA ALA A 50 2.58 -10.06 3.23
C ALA A 50 1.43 -10.89 2.64
N ILE A 51 0.99 -11.93 3.36
CA ILE A 51 -0.15 -12.77 2.96
C ILE A 51 -1.41 -11.91 2.87
N ARG A 52 -1.70 -11.07 3.87
CA ARG A 52 -2.84 -10.15 3.85
C ARG A 52 -2.83 -9.20 2.65
N VAL A 53 -1.65 -8.68 2.28
CA VAL A 53 -1.50 -7.86 1.06
C VAL A 53 -1.86 -8.66 -0.19
N LEU A 54 -1.39 -9.91 -0.29
CA LEU A 54 -1.67 -10.77 -1.44
C LEU A 54 -3.14 -11.23 -1.49
N GLU A 55 -3.77 -11.46 -0.34
CA GLU A 55 -5.21 -11.71 -0.23
C GLU A 55 -6.03 -10.51 -0.70
N MET A 56 -5.68 -9.30 -0.26
CA MET A 56 -6.34 -8.07 -0.71
C MET A 56 -6.17 -7.82 -2.22
N ARG A 57 -5.02 -8.23 -2.78
CA ARG A 57 -4.73 -8.13 -4.21
C ARG A 57 -5.35 -9.27 -5.04
N GLY A 58 -6.02 -10.21 -4.38
CA GLY A 58 -6.68 -11.33 -5.05
C GLY A 58 -5.76 -12.43 -5.55
N PHE A 59 -4.48 -12.44 -5.17
CA PHE A 59 -3.55 -13.52 -5.47
C PHE A 59 -3.77 -14.74 -4.57
N LEU A 60 -4.21 -14.51 -3.35
CA LEU A 60 -4.46 -15.50 -2.32
C LEU A 60 -5.88 -15.38 -1.77
N GLU A 61 -6.41 -16.48 -1.25
CA GLU A 61 -7.74 -16.56 -0.64
C GLU A 61 -7.67 -17.41 0.63
N PRO A 62 -8.10 -16.87 1.79
CA PRO A 62 -8.23 -17.66 3.01
C PRO A 62 -9.45 -18.57 2.90
N ARG A 63 -9.28 -19.89 3.10
CA ARG A 63 -10.37 -20.88 3.15
C ARG A 63 -10.44 -21.50 4.54
N PRO A 64 -11.58 -21.43 5.21
CA PRO A 64 -11.77 -22.06 6.52
C PRO A 64 -11.38 -23.55 6.47
N GLY A 65 -10.54 -23.99 7.40
CA GLY A 65 -10.06 -25.38 7.50
C GLY A 65 -9.00 -25.80 6.46
N GLN A 66 -8.82 -25.03 5.38
CA GLN A 66 -7.87 -25.35 4.31
C GLN A 66 -6.62 -24.44 4.28
N GLY A 67 -6.64 -23.33 5.04
CA GLY A 67 -5.56 -22.35 5.03
C GLY A 67 -5.67 -21.34 3.88
N THR A 68 -4.56 -20.79 3.46
CA THR A 68 -4.49 -19.80 2.38
C THR A 68 -4.19 -20.50 1.05
N ILE A 69 -5.03 -20.30 0.06
CA ILE A 69 -4.97 -20.94 -1.27
C ILE A 69 -4.58 -19.90 -2.32
N VAL A 70 -3.76 -20.30 -3.30
CA VAL A 70 -3.46 -19.49 -4.48
C VAL A 70 -4.70 -19.45 -5.39
N ARG A 71 -5.16 -18.25 -5.73
CA ARG A 71 -6.32 -18.09 -6.62
C ARG A 71 -5.94 -18.33 -8.07
N ALA A 72 -6.90 -18.84 -8.85
CA ALA A 72 -6.81 -18.82 -10.31
C ALA A 72 -6.87 -17.35 -10.76
N ILE A 73 -5.74 -16.83 -11.23
CA ILE A 73 -5.69 -15.52 -11.88
C ILE A 73 -5.89 -15.82 -13.37
N SER A 74 -7.13 -15.70 -13.87
CA SER A 74 -7.33 -15.61 -15.31
C SER A 74 -6.65 -14.33 -15.80
N ALA A 75 -5.96 -14.37 -16.93
CA ALA A 75 -5.18 -13.25 -17.51
C ALA A 75 -6.02 -11.97 -17.81
N GLY A 76 -7.27 -11.92 -17.36
CA GLY A 76 -8.17 -10.78 -17.40
C GLY A 76 -8.78 -10.42 -16.04
N GLU A 77 -8.44 -11.13 -14.95
CA GLU A 77 -9.07 -10.97 -13.62
C GLU A 77 -8.12 -10.56 -12.52
N VAL A 78 -7.31 -9.51 -12.75
CA VAL A 78 -7.08 -8.56 -11.67
C VAL A 78 -8.32 -7.68 -11.62
N ARG A 79 -9.45 -8.28 -11.26
CA ARG A 79 -10.70 -7.56 -11.06
C ARG A 79 -10.60 -6.82 -9.74
N ALA A 80 -10.21 -5.55 -9.81
CA ALA A 80 -10.83 -4.57 -8.92
C ALA A 80 -12.34 -4.83 -8.94
N PRO A 81 -13.07 -4.73 -7.80
CA PRO A 81 -14.51 -4.88 -7.80
C PRO A 81 -15.04 -4.03 -8.96
N ARG A 82 -15.88 -4.63 -9.83
CA ARG A 82 -16.53 -3.93 -10.93
C ARG A 82 -17.40 -2.82 -10.35
N VAL A 83 -16.79 -1.70 -10.07
CA VAL A 83 -17.50 -0.42 -10.10
C VAL A 83 -17.57 -0.09 -11.58
N GLY A 84 -18.75 -0.05 -12.13
CA GLY A 84 -19.07 -0.12 -13.55
C GLY A 84 -18.18 0.72 -14.45
N ALA A 85 -18.01 0.26 -15.65
CA ALA A 85 -17.32 0.90 -16.76
C ALA A 85 -17.98 2.25 -17.12
N ILE A 86 -17.70 3.28 -16.37
CA ILE A 86 -18.18 4.64 -16.69
C ILE A 86 -17.22 5.66 -16.07
N THR A 87 -16.09 5.95 -16.70
CA THR A 87 -15.45 7.28 -16.58
C THR A 87 -14.08 7.30 -17.24
N PRO A 88 -13.65 8.40 -17.86
CA PRO A 88 -12.27 8.62 -18.32
C PRO A 88 -11.29 8.33 -17.17
N ALA A 89 -10.08 7.84 -17.48
CA ALA A 89 -9.09 7.45 -16.46
C ALA A 89 -8.83 8.54 -15.40
N ALA A 90 -8.89 9.81 -15.82
CA ALA A 90 -8.76 10.97 -14.94
C ALA A 90 -9.88 11.09 -13.90
N GLY A 91 -11.14 10.89 -14.30
CA GLY A 91 -12.28 10.92 -13.38
C GLY A 91 -12.20 9.81 -12.35
N ARG A 92 -11.83 8.59 -12.76
CA ARG A 92 -11.63 7.47 -11.82
C ARG A 92 -10.54 7.73 -10.79
N ALA A 93 -9.46 8.40 -11.20
CA ALA A 93 -8.37 8.75 -10.29
C ALA A 93 -8.83 9.80 -9.25
N ALA A 94 -9.58 10.80 -9.66
CA ALA A 94 -10.15 11.80 -8.77
C ALA A 94 -11.11 11.16 -7.76
N ASP A 95 -12.04 10.31 -8.22
CA ASP A 95 -12.98 9.59 -7.35
C ASP A 95 -12.24 8.71 -6.31
N LEU A 96 -11.15 8.04 -6.71
CA LEU A 96 -10.35 7.23 -5.80
C LEU A 96 -9.64 8.08 -4.75
N LEU A 97 -9.14 9.26 -5.12
CA LEU A 97 -8.53 10.20 -4.17
C LEU A 97 -9.58 10.79 -3.23
N ASP A 98 -10.80 11.04 -3.68
CA ASP A 98 -11.91 11.47 -2.81
C ASP A 98 -12.27 10.37 -1.81
N LEU A 99 -12.25 9.10 -2.20
CA LEU A 99 -12.40 7.98 -1.25
C LEU A 99 -11.24 7.92 -0.25
N CYS A 100 -10.00 8.21 -0.66
CA CYS A 100 -8.89 8.35 0.28
C CYS A 100 -9.13 9.48 1.29
N ARG A 101 -9.62 10.64 0.85
CA ARG A 101 -9.99 11.78 1.72
C ARG A 101 -11.03 11.40 2.77
N LEU A 102 -11.94 10.50 2.45
CA LEU A 102 -12.98 10.04 3.38
C LEU A 102 -12.47 8.98 4.36
N LEU A 103 -11.58 8.10 3.94
CA LEU A 103 -11.20 6.92 4.72
C LEU A 103 -9.87 7.07 5.46
N GLU A 104 -8.90 7.76 4.89
CA GLU A 104 -7.56 7.78 5.43
C GLU A 104 -7.38 8.67 6.66
N PRO A 105 -7.97 9.89 6.75
CA PRO A 105 -7.89 10.68 7.96
C PRO A 105 -8.48 9.99 9.21
N PRO A 106 -9.64 9.32 9.17
CA PRO A 106 -10.12 8.49 10.28
C PRO A 106 -9.19 7.32 10.63
N LEU A 107 -8.52 6.73 9.63
CA LEU A 107 -7.51 5.69 9.87
C LEU A 107 -6.28 6.27 10.56
N ALA A 108 -5.77 7.43 10.13
CA ALA A 108 -4.64 8.11 10.76
C ALA A 108 -4.95 8.50 12.22
N ARG A 109 -6.14 9.04 12.47
CA ARG A 109 -6.64 9.32 13.82
C ARG A 109 -6.65 8.07 14.71
N SER A 110 -7.11 6.95 14.15
CA SER A 110 -7.12 5.67 14.86
C SER A 110 -5.71 5.11 15.06
N ALA A 111 -4.80 5.24 14.06
CA ALA A 111 -3.42 4.81 14.15
C ALA A 111 -2.66 5.58 15.23
N ALA A 112 -2.82 6.90 15.33
CA ALA A 112 -2.22 7.70 16.39
C ALA A 112 -2.60 7.20 17.79
N ARG A 113 -3.85 6.75 17.97
CA ARG A 113 -4.35 6.23 19.26
C ARG A 113 -3.92 4.78 19.54
N ARG A 114 -3.70 3.94 18.51
CA ARG A 114 -3.63 2.48 18.64
C ARG A 114 -2.34 1.84 18.15
N ALA A 115 -1.50 2.57 17.42
CA ALA A 115 -0.25 2.03 16.91
C ALA A 115 0.64 1.56 18.07
N SER A 116 1.20 0.37 17.95
CA SER A 116 2.26 -0.11 18.84
C SER A 116 3.60 0.56 18.50
N ALA A 117 4.58 0.48 19.39
CA ALA A 117 5.94 0.92 19.09
C ALA A 117 6.47 0.30 17.79
N ARG A 118 6.23 -1.01 17.60
CA ARG A 118 6.61 -1.73 16.39
C ARG A 118 5.92 -1.21 15.12
N ASP A 119 4.68 -0.72 15.22
CA ASP A 119 4.00 -0.08 14.08
C ASP A 119 4.69 1.23 13.71
N VAL A 120 5.07 2.03 14.72
CA VAL A 120 5.80 3.29 14.54
C VAL A 120 7.17 3.04 13.92
N ASP A 121 7.93 2.07 14.43
CA ASP A 121 9.24 1.67 13.88
C ASP A 121 9.11 1.22 12.41
N SER A 122 8.05 0.48 12.10
CA SER A 122 7.78 0.02 10.73
C SER A 122 7.47 1.16 9.78
N LEU A 123 6.69 2.15 10.21
CA LEU A 123 6.41 3.38 9.44
C LEU A 123 7.68 4.20 9.24
N GLU A 124 8.49 4.34 10.28
CA GLU A 124 9.77 5.05 10.19
C GLU A 124 10.73 4.41 9.19
N ALA A 125 10.90 3.10 9.24
CA ALA A 125 11.73 2.36 8.29
C ALA A 125 11.25 2.52 6.84
N ILE A 126 9.94 2.64 6.61
CA ILE A 126 9.38 2.93 5.28
C ILE A 126 9.76 4.33 4.82
N VAL A 127 9.57 5.34 5.69
CA VAL A 127 9.91 6.74 5.37
C VAL A 127 11.41 6.92 5.11
N GLN A 128 12.26 6.23 5.87
CA GLN A 128 13.71 6.25 5.66
C GLN A 128 14.09 5.69 4.28
N ARG A 129 13.54 4.52 3.89
CA ARG A 129 13.78 3.95 2.55
C ARG A 129 13.26 4.86 1.45
N GLN A 130 12.06 5.44 1.65
CA GLN A 130 11.49 6.41 0.72
C GLN A 130 12.44 7.59 0.49
N ALA A 131 12.97 8.17 1.57
CA ALA A 131 13.93 9.27 1.50
C ALA A 131 15.22 8.88 0.76
N GLN A 132 15.77 7.69 1.02
CA GLN A 132 16.97 7.19 0.34
C GLN A 132 16.75 7.04 -1.16
N ARG A 133 15.61 6.50 -1.60
CA ARG A 133 15.29 6.40 -3.02
C ARG A 133 15.16 7.76 -3.69
N VAL A 134 14.47 8.68 -3.04
CA VAL A 134 14.29 10.06 -3.55
C VAL A 134 15.63 10.78 -3.65
N GLN A 135 16.51 10.64 -2.66
CA GLN A 135 17.87 11.20 -2.70
C GLN A 135 18.70 10.59 -3.84
N ALA A 136 18.48 9.33 -4.18
CA ALA A 136 19.12 8.67 -5.32
C ALA A 136 18.46 9.04 -6.67
N GLY A 137 17.53 9.99 -6.72
CA GLY A 137 16.80 10.40 -7.93
C GLY A 137 15.80 9.36 -8.44
N GLN A 138 15.43 8.39 -7.61
CA GLN A 138 14.52 7.30 -8.00
C GLN A 138 13.09 7.53 -7.51
N PRO A 139 12.06 7.17 -8.30
CA PRO A 139 10.69 7.17 -7.86
C PRO A 139 10.48 6.21 -6.66
N ALA A 140 9.74 6.64 -5.65
CA ALA A 140 9.50 5.88 -4.42
C ALA A 140 8.05 5.37 -4.32
N VAL A 141 7.53 4.82 -5.41
CA VAL A 141 6.12 4.37 -5.54
C VAL A 141 5.78 3.26 -4.55
N GLU A 142 6.70 2.31 -4.35
CA GLU A 142 6.48 1.18 -3.47
C GLU A 142 6.43 1.60 -2.00
N GLU A 143 7.32 2.51 -1.61
CA GLU A 143 7.38 3.07 -0.26
C GLU A 143 6.15 3.94 0.04
N GLU A 144 5.69 4.72 -0.94
CA GLU A 144 4.45 5.49 -0.86
C GLU A 144 3.27 4.59 -0.49
N GLN A 145 3.07 3.54 -1.27
CA GLN A 145 1.98 2.58 -1.03
C GLN A 145 2.16 1.81 0.28
N ALA A 146 3.40 1.44 0.60
CA ALA A 146 3.73 0.75 1.83
C ALA A 146 3.40 1.60 3.07
N PHE A 147 3.64 2.91 3.00
CA PHE A 147 3.33 3.85 4.07
C PHE A 147 1.84 3.91 4.36
N HIS A 148 1.02 4.20 3.35
CA HIS A 148 -0.44 4.29 3.50
C HIS A 148 -1.06 2.97 3.96
N TYR A 149 -0.58 1.86 3.40
CA TYR A 149 -1.01 0.54 3.85
C TYR A 149 -0.65 0.29 5.32
N ARG A 150 0.60 0.58 5.73
CA ARG A 150 1.04 0.36 7.10
C ARG A 150 0.30 1.25 8.09
N LEU A 151 0.02 2.50 7.71
CA LEU A 151 -0.83 3.41 8.46
C LEU A 151 -2.22 2.78 8.73
N ALA A 152 -2.85 2.24 7.68
CA ALA A 152 -4.16 1.61 7.78
C ALA A 152 -4.14 0.35 8.69
N VAL A 153 -3.08 -0.47 8.60
CA VAL A 153 -2.89 -1.62 9.51
C VAL A 153 -2.77 -1.17 10.96
N SER A 154 -2.01 -0.09 11.21
CA SER A 154 -1.78 0.45 12.55
C SER A 154 -3.05 1.02 13.19
N ALA A 155 -4.05 1.36 12.39
CA ALA A 155 -5.35 1.85 12.85
C ALA A 155 -6.19 0.79 13.58
N ARG A 156 -5.87 -0.52 13.43
CA ARG A 156 -6.63 -1.62 14.04
C ARG A 156 -8.13 -1.62 13.70
N ARG A 157 -8.47 -1.23 12.47
CA ARG A 157 -9.85 -1.15 11.93
C ARG A 157 -9.98 -2.09 10.71
N PRO A 158 -10.13 -3.41 10.92
CA PRO A 158 -9.96 -4.41 9.84
C PRO A 158 -10.90 -4.23 8.66
N MET A 159 -12.16 -3.83 8.90
CA MET A 159 -13.12 -3.61 7.81
C MET A 159 -12.77 -2.40 6.96
N ILE A 160 -12.41 -1.28 7.61
CA ILE A 160 -12.02 -0.04 6.90
C ILE A 160 -10.69 -0.29 6.17
N MET A 161 -9.74 -0.97 6.81
CA MET A 161 -8.47 -1.34 6.18
C MET A 161 -8.68 -2.19 4.92
N LYS A 162 -9.63 -3.14 4.94
CA LYS A 162 -9.94 -3.98 3.77
C LYS A 162 -10.50 -3.14 2.61
N ALA A 163 -11.43 -2.23 2.88
CA ALA A 163 -11.95 -1.30 1.88
C ALA A 163 -10.87 -0.37 1.33
N PHE A 164 -10.06 0.22 2.21
CA PHE A 164 -8.98 1.12 1.82
C PHE A 164 -7.88 0.42 1.01
N GLY A 165 -7.54 -0.82 1.34
CA GLY A 165 -6.59 -1.63 0.57
C GLY A 165 -7.04 -1.86 -0.88
N ALA A 166 -8.33 -2.04 -1.12
CA ALA A 166 -8.88 -2.12 -2.48
C ALA A 166 -8.68 -0.79 -3.25
N ILE A 167 -8.90 0.34 -2.59
CA ILE A 167 -8.68 1.68 -3.18
C ILE A 167 -7.20 1.88 -3.54
N LEU A 168 -6.27 1.55 -2.63
CA LEU A 168 -4.83 1.63 -2.90
C LEU A 168 -4.42 0.77 -4.11
N SER A 169 -5.00 -0.42 -4.24
CA SER A 169 -4.75 -1.30 -5.39
C SER A 169 -5.27 -0.70 -6.70
N MET A 170 -6.42 -0.05 -6.67
CA MET A 170 -6.99 0.65 -7.83
C MET A 170 -6.17 1.88 -8.22
N LEU A 171 -5.70 2.68 -7.25
CA LEU A 171 -4.80 3.82 -7.50
C LEU A 171 -3.49 3.37 -8.13
N ARG A 172 -2.93 2.25 -7.68
CA ARG A 172 -1.72 1.67 -8.27
C ARG A 172 -1.92 1.32 -9.74
N ALA A 173 -3.06 0.68 -10.07
CA ALA A 173 -3.39 0.28 -11.44
C ALA A 173 -3.51 1.48 -12.40
N GLN A 174 -3.79 2.69 -11.89
CA GLN A 174 -3.87 3.91 -12.67
C GLN A 174 -2.49 4.51 -13.05
N ASN A 175 -1.39 3.94 -12.54
CA ASN A 175 -0.02 4.41 -12.79
C ASN A 175 0.18 5.94 -12.59
N LEU A 176 -0.53 6.53 -11.65
CA LEU A 176 -0.57 7.98 -11.40
C LEU A 176 0.78 8.57 -10.99
N HIS A 177 1.70 7.71 -10.60
CA HIS A 177 3.04 8.11 -10.14
C HIS A 177 4.00 8.45 -11.28
N ALA A 178 3.72 8.01 -12.51
CA ALA A 178 4.59 8.23 -13.67
C ALA A 178 4.77 9.73 -14.02
N ALA A 179 3.81 10.56 -13.64
CA ALA A 179 3.81 12.00 -13.93
C ALA A 179 4.41 12.88 -12.82
N ARG A 180 4.84 12.28 -11.69
CA ARG A 180 5.44 13.02 -10.57
C ARG A 180 6.87 13.43 -10.87
N ARG A 181 7.19 14.69 -10.54
CA ARG A 181 8.55 15.26 -10.62
C ARG A 181 9.37 14.87 -9.37
N PRO A 182 10.71 14.97 -9.42
CA PRO A 182 11.56 14.74 -8.24
C PRO A 182 11.13 15.55 -7.00
N GLN A 183 10.73 16.82 -7.19
CA GLN A 183 10.26 17.68 -6.09
C GLN A 183 8.98 17.13 -5.45
N ASP A 184 8.04 16.63 -6.24
CA ASP A 184 6.78 16.07 -5.73
C ASP A 184 7.04 14.85 -4.82
N TRP A 185 8.12 14.09 -5.08
CA TRP A 185 8.57 13.00 -4.23
C TRP A 185 9.21 13.48 -2.94
N ALA A 186 10.02 14.56 -2.98
CA ALA A 186 10.59 15.16 -1.79
C ALA A 186 9.51 15.70 -0.85
N ASP A 187 8.51 16.39 -1.40
CA ASP A 187 7.36 16.91 -0.66
C ASP A 187 6.54 15.76 -0.02
N THR A 188 6.43 14.63 -0.71
CA THR A 188 5.78 13.42 -0.18
C THR A 188 6.53 12.85 1.03
N VAL A 189 7.86 12.73 0.96
CA VAL A 189 8.69 12.27 2.10
C VAL A 189 8.46 13.16 3.32
N GLU A 190 8.44 14.47 3.11
CA GLU A 190 8.25 15.42 4.20
C GLU A 190 6.82 15.34 4.78
N ALA A 191 5.80 15.14 3.95
CA ALA A 191 4.44 14.90 4.42
C ALA A 191 4.37 13.62 5.29
N HIS A 192 4.98 12.53 4.85
CA HIS A 192 5.01 11.27 5.63
C HIS A 192 5.76 11.44 6.97
N ARG A 193 6.84 12.24 7.01
CA ARG A 193 7.53 12.58 8.27
C ARG A 193 6.60 13.30 9.24
N ARG A 194 5.81 14.28 8.77
CA ARG A 194 4.84 15.00 9.61
C ARG A 194 3.75 14.09 10.13
N ILE A 195 3.20 13.23 9.29
CA ILE A 195 2.19 12.22 9.70
C ILE A 195 2.77 11.30 10.77
N LEU A 196 3.97 10.75 10.53
CA LEU A 196 4.66 9.87 11.48
C LEU A 196 4.94 10.57 12.82
N ALA A 197 5.37 11.84 12.78
CA ALA A 197 5.60 12.62 13.97
C ALA A 197 4.32 12.83 14.80
N ALA A 198 3.18 13.09 14.16
CA ALA A 198 1.88 13.18 14.83
C ALA A 198 1.48 11.83 15.47
N ILE A 199 1.64 10.71 14.76
CA ILE A 199 1.36 9.37 15.28
C ILE A 199 2.24 9.07 16.50
N ARG A 200 3.53 9.42 16.45
CA ARG A 200 4.50 9.22 17.52
C ARG A 200 4.13 10.00 18.78
N ARG A 201 3.63 11.22 18.63
CA ARG A 201 3.11 12.05 19.73
C ARG A 201 1.70 11.65 20.20
N ARG A 202 1.09 10.64 19.61
CA ARG A 202 -0.30 10.26 19.88
C ARG A 202 -1.32 11.36 19.59
N ASP A 203 -0.97 12.32 18.75
CA ASP A 203 -1.81 13.42 18.35
C ASP A 203 -2.74 12.98 17.20
N ALA A 204 -3.95 12.59 17.57
CA ALA A 204 -4.90 11.98 16.64
C ALA A 204 -5.45 12.99 15.62
N ASP A 205 -5.62 14.25 16.04
CA ASP A 205 -6.15 15.29 15.18
C ASP A 205 -5.09 15.79 14.22
N ALA A 206 -3.88 16.06 14.68
CA ALA A 206 -2.76 16.40 13.81
C ALA A 206 -2.46 15.29 12.80
N ALA A 207 -2.54 14.00 13.19
CA ALA A 207 -2.34 12.89 12.26
C ALA A 207 -3.37 12.90 11.12
N ALA A 208 -4.63 13.16 11.43
CA ALA A 208 -5.70 13.25 10.44
C ALA A 208 -5.54 14.47 9.52
N GLU A 209 -5.16 15.62 10.06
CA GLU A 209 -4.94 16.86 9.30
C GLU A 209 -3.75 16.72 8.34
N GLU A 210 -2.63 16.14 8.80
CA GLU A 210 -1.45 15.94 7.96
C GLU A 210 -1.72 14.97 6.82
N VAL A 211 -2.48 13.89 7.06
CA VAL A 211 -2.92 12.97 6.01
C VAL A 211 -3.82 13.68 5.01
N LEU A 212 -4.79 14.46 5.46
CA LEU A 212 -5.68 15.20 4.57
C LEU A 212 -4.88 16.18 3.68
N ARG A 213 -3.97 16.93 4.25
CA ARG A 213 -3.08 17.87 3.54
C ARG A 213 -2.22 17.14 2.49
N HIS A 214 -1.69 15.97 2.85
CA HIS A 214 -0.93 15.14 1.93
C HIS A 214 -1.77 14.68 0.73
N ILE A 215 -2.98 14.18 0.96
CA ILE A 215 -3.91 13.75 -0.11
C ILE A 215 -4.28 14.94 -1.00
N GLU A 216 -4.57 16.11 -0.46
CA GLU A 216 -4.89 17.31 -1.23
C GLU A 216 -3.73 17.79 -2.11
N THR A 217 -2.50 17.67 -1.61
CA THR A 217 -1.31 17.98 -2.39
C THR A 217 -1.12 16.97 -3.52
N THR A 218 -1.31 15.68 -3.25
CA THR A 218 -1.26 14.60 -4.26
C THR A 218 -2.33 14.82 -5.34
N HIS A 219 -3.55 15.19 -4.94
CA HIS A 219 -4.64 15.49 -5.87
C HIS A 219 -4.30 16.65 -6.80
N ARG A 220 -3.76 17.75 -6.26
CA ARG A 220 -3.33 18.91 -7.07
C ARG A 220 -2.24 18.55 -8.09
N VAL A 221 -1.24 17.78 -7.66
CA VAL A 221 -0.15 17.30 -8.54
C VAL A 221 -0.71 16.44 -9.66
N LEU A 222 -1.64 15.54 -9.35
CA LEU A 222 -2.29 14.68 -10.34
C LEU A 222 -3.08 15.48 -11.36
N ILE A 223 -3.97 16.37 -10.94
CA ILE A 223 -4.77 17.21 -11.83
C ILE A 223 -3.85 18.05 -12.76
N ALA A 224 -2.79 18.65 -12.19
CA ALA A 224 -1.81 19.40 -12.96
C ALA A 224 -1.04 18.55 -13.98
N SER A 225 -0.81 17.26 -13.69
CA SER A 225 -0.12 16.35 -14.61
C SER A 225 -1.00 15.93 -15.79
N ILE A 226 -2.30 15.73 -15.55
CA ILE A 226 -3.29 15.38 -16.60
C ILE A 226 -3.55 16.57 -17.55
N ALA A 227 -3.49 17.80 -17.03
CA ALA A 227 -3.71 19.01 -17.81
C ALA A 227 -2.53 19.40 -18.73
N ARG A 228 -1.39 18.70 -18.67
CA ARG A 228 -0.23 19.00 -19.51
C ARG A 228 -0.39 18.41 -20.92
N PRO A 229 -0.20 19.21 -22.00
CA PRO A 229 -0.16 18.69 -23.37
C PRO A 229 1.06 17.74 -23.51
N GLY A 230 0.85 16.52 -23.99
CA GLY A 230 1.92 15.56 -24.27
C GLY A 230 2.08 14.43 -23.27
N THR A 231 1.23 14.31 -22.23
CA THR A 231 1.16 13.11 -21.39
C THR A 231 0.50 12.00 -22.23
N PRO A 232 1.16 10.82 -22.42
CA PRO A 232 0.53 9.72 -23.16
C PRO A 232 -0.78 9.34 -22.47
N ALA A 233 -1.84 9.19 -23.27
CA ALA A 233 -3.13 8.73 -22.79
C ALA A 233 -2.92 7.42 -22.01
N LEU A 234 -3.40 7.38 -20.79
CA LEU A 234 -3.42 6.16 -19.96
C LEU A 234 -4.42 5.19 -20.61
N THR A 235 -3.95 4.34 -21.53
CA THR A 235 -4.69 3.22 -22.12
C THR A 235 -4.68 2.02 -21.21
#